data_b230cd17426155bd22cf7c7f7b290551
#
_entry.id   b230cd17426155bd22cf7c7f7b290551
#
_cell.length_a   1.000
_cell.length_b   1.000
_cell.length_c   1.000
_cell.angle_alpha   90.00
_cell.angle_beta   90.00
_cell.angle_gamma   90.00
#
_symmetry.space_group_name_H-M   'P 1'
#
loop_
_entity.id
_entity.type
_entity.pdbx_description
1 polymer ?
#
loop_
_entity_poly.entity_id
_entity_poly.type
_entity_poly.pdbx_seq_one_letter_code
_entity_poly.pdbx_strand_id
1 'polypeptide(L)'
;MRPWKVLATILVSCATLAAAENGGAVTPQYGGTLNIGTIYVTLSALSFDPADWNWKVNHDAGMVYEQLFAADLEQSAGQGGPYSFTSEGWLPPGAIRGELAESWEWEDPLTVVVRLRRGIRFPDKPGVMASRELDARDVVWSFERIAASPKASPGYYDHVTSVEARDDHTVVFHFNQYNAEWDLRFGYGYYSAILPRELAAVDTRDWRNLVGTGPFRLTRFVPGSSSTYERNPDYWDRERMGDETYPIPFVDRVIYRTIKDQATQHTALRTGKIDILEVVPWLAVEYLEQTTPELQWARYLSSVGHFLALRVDREPFDDVRVRRALNMAIDKREIVEHFYGGNAELFAYPMHPDFAGYFEPLEEMPPSVQELFAYDPVKARRLLAEAGYPNGFRFVVQTAAIDPDGNDMLPLIAGYLAKVGVVVEIQPLEYAAFLSAMTTKTHAAGYLMRSGIVNPFTSLRKSFASGQTWNPSMWADPEYDRRIEAAVRERDESERQRKIRELTAEMVDQAPYVWLPTPYNYVAWWPWVRNYGGELRAGAVRPAPIYARIWIDHELKRKLGF
;
A
#
# COMPACT_ATOMS: atom_id res chain seq x y z
N MET A 1 4.97 -45.81 -18.62
CA MET A 1 5.10 -44.62 -17.79
C MET A 1 4.04 -43.64 -18.25
N ARG A 2 2.99 -43.44 -17.47
CA ARG A 2 1.86 -42.58 -17.82
C ARG A 2 2.10 -41.18 -17.28
N PRO A 3 1.85 -40.09 -18.01
CA PRO A 3 1.95 -38.76 -17.46
C PRO A 3 0.71 -38.47 -16.60
N TRP A 4 0.93 -38.11 -15.35
CA TRP A 4 -0.11 -37.57 -14.48
C TRP A 4 -0.41 -36.13 -14.92
N LYS A 5 -1.59 -35.97 -15.46
CA LYS A 5 -2.23 -34.66 -15.58
C LYS A 5 -2.82 -34.34 -14.20
N VAL A 6 -2.13 -33.53 -13.43
CA VAL A 6 -2.73 -32.87 -12.27
C VAL A 6 -3.35 -31.58 -12.78
N LEU A 7 -4.64 -31.63 -13.10
CA LEU A 7 -5.50 -30.44 -13.16
C LEU A 7 -5.68 -30.01 -11.69
N ALA A 8 -4.90 -29.06 -11.23
CA ALA A 8 -5.21 -28.31 -10.02
C ALA A 8 -6.29 -27.29 -10.34
N THR A 9 -7.54 -27.75 -10.40
CA THR A 9 -8.70 -26.87 -10.23
C THR A 9 -8.72 -26.52 -8.74
N ILE A 10 -8.05 -25.44 -8.37
CA ILE A 10 -8.27 -24.83 -7.06
C ILE A 10 -9.67 -24.22 -7.14
N LEU A 11 -10.65 -24.99 -6.70
CA LEU A 11 -11.92 -24.47 -6.25
C LEU A 11 -11.59 -23.40 -5.20
N VAL A 12 -11.84 -22.13 -5.55
CA VAL A 12 -12.16 -21.10 -4.57
C VAL A 12 -13.40 -21.62 -3.86
N SER A 13 -13.16 -22.34 -2.78
CA SER A 13 -14.18 -22.70 -1.81
C SER A 13 -14.52 -21.40 -1.08
N CYS A 14 -15.33 -20.55 -1.75
CA CYS A 14 -16.21 -19.65 -1.03
C CYS A 14 -17.01 -20.52 -0.09
N ALA A 15 -16.56 -20.64 1.14
CA ALA A 15 -17.37 -21.16 2.23
C ALA A 15 -18.51 -20.17 2.53
N THR A 16 -19.45 -20.08 1.58
CA THR A 16 -20.84 -19.70 1.84
C THR A 16 -21.52 -20.88 2.57
N LEU A 17 -20.94 -21.28 3.67
CA LEU A 17 -21.52 -22.30 4.56
C LEU A 17 -21.64 -21.70 5.95
N ALA A 18 -22.62 -20.77 6.08
CA ALA A 18 -23.31 -20.46 7.33
C ALA A 18 -24.41 -19.39 7.16
N ALA A 19 -24.89 -19.11 5.93
CA ALA A 19 -26.00 -18.18 5.73
C ALA A 19 -27.27 -18.85 5.20
N ALA A 20 -27.40 -20.17 5.33
CA ALA A 20 -28.57 -20.93 4.86
C ALA A 20 -29.36 -21.59 5.99
N GLU A 21 -29.25 -21.11 7.23
CA GLU A 21 -30.23 -21.44 8.28
C GLU A 21 -30.73 -20.15 8.94
N ASN A 22 -31.95 -19.80 8.57
CA ASN A 22 -32.74 -18.65 8.97
C ASN A 22 -32.40 -17.33 8.26
N GLY A 23 -33.26 -16.91 7.34
CA GLY A 23 -33.30 -15.59 6.74
C GLY A 23 -33.70 -14.47 7.73
N GLY A 24 -33.04 -14.41 8.87
CA GLY A 24 -33.11 -13.31 9.81
C GLY A 24 -31.94 -12.35 9.51
N ALA A 25 -32.22 -11.06 9.40
CA ALA A 25 -31.20 -10.01 9.32
C ALA A 25 -30.16 -10.19 10.44
N VAL A 26 -28.87 -10.31 10.06
CA VAL A 26 -27.78 -10.41 11.04
C VAL A 26 -27.68 -9.09 11.79
N THR A 27 -28.06 -9.08 13.08
CA THR A 27 -27.94 -7.91 13.93
C THR A 27 -26.51 -7.84 14.48
N PRO A 28 -25.78 -6.74 14.26
CA PRO A 28 -24.42 -6.60 14.77
C PRO A 28 -24.40 -6.52 16.29
N GLN A 29 -23.36 -7.06 16.90
CA GLN A 29 -23.15 -6.97 18.35
C GLN A 29 -22.24 -5.79 18.66
N TYR A 30 -22.62 -4.99 19.65
CA TYR A 30 -21.77 -3.92 20.16
C TYR A 30 -20.89 -4.41 21.30
N GLY A 31 -19.71 -3.82 21.40
CA GLY A 31 -18.77 -4.09 22.48
C GLY A 31 -17.59 -4.99 22.11
N GLY A 32 -16.75 -5.24 23.10
CA GLY A 32 -15.58 -6.08 22.94
C GLY A 32 -14.33 -5.37 22.41
N THR A 33 -13.28 -6.16 22.23
CA THR A 33 -11.97 -5.68 21.80
C THR A 33 -11.51 -6.45 20.56
N LEU A 34 -11.13 -5.71 19.52
CA LEU A 34 -10.49 -6.24 18.32
C LEU A 34 -8.96 -6.12 18.48
N ASN A 35 -8.26 -7.25 18.44
CA ASN A 35 -6.80 -7.30 18.57
C ASN A 35 -6.17 -7.59 17.21
N ILE A 36 -5.31 -6.69 16.73
CA ILE A 36 -4.63 -6.77 15.43
C ILE A 36 -3.14 -7.05 15.65
N GLY A 37 -2.63 -8.11 15.04
CA GLY A 37 -1.19 -8.38 15.02
C GLY A 37 -0.48 -7.55 13.95
N THR A 38 0.59 -6.84 14.33
CA THR A 38 1.36 -6.02 13.39
C THR A 38 2.84 -5.93 13.78
N ILE A 39 3.69 -5.68 12.76
CA ILE A 39 5.10 -5.34 12.98
C ILE A 39 5.35 -3.83 12.92
N TYR A 40 4.39 -3.06 12.40
CA TYR A 40 4.66 -1.69 11.93
C TYR A 40 4.91 -0.65 13.02
N VAL A 41 4.38 -0.82 14.23
CA VAL A 41 4.53 0.16 15.32
C VAL A 41 5.99 0.36 15.76
N THR A 42 6.91 -0.50 15.33
CA THR A 42 8.32 -0.46 15.77
C THR A 42 9.28 0.23 14.82
N LEU A 43 8.86 0.52 13.58
CA LEU A 43 9.80 0.86 12.50
C LEU A 43 10.02 2.35 12.29
N SER A 44 9.34 3.26 13.00
CA SER A 44 9.42 4.69 12.73
C SER A 44 9.60 5.56 13.97
N ALA A 45 10.04 6.80 13.73
CA ALA A 45 10.09 7.84 14.74
C ALA A 45 8.72 8.04 15.42
N LEU A 46 8.76 8.39 16.69
CA LEU A 46 7.59 8.61 17.55
C LEU A 46 6.92 9.96 17.22
N SER A 47 6.40 10.12 16.00
CA SER A 47 5.65 11.30 15.61
C SER A 47 4.27 10.91 15.11
N PHE A 48 3.25 11.60 15.62
CA PHE A 48 1.85 11.46 15.20
C PHE A 48 1.39 12.62 14.31
N ASP A 49 2.33 13.43 13.86
CA ASP A 49 2.06 14.60 13.04
C ASP A 49 2.12 14.28 11.54
N PRO A 50 1.03 14.47 10.77
CA PRO A 50 1.06 14.30 9.31
C PRO A 50 2.10 15.19 8.61
N ALA A 51 2.41 16.38 9.16
CA ALA A 51 3.42 17.28 8.59
C ALA A 51 4.86 16.76 8.71
N ASP A 52 5.10 15.69 9.44
CA ASP A 52 6.39 14.98 9.46
C ASP A 52 6.61 14.08 8.22
N TRP A 53 5.62 13.99 7.32
CA TRP A 53 5.70 13.23 6.07
C TRP A 53 6.11 11.77 6.27
N ASN A 54 5.64 11.19 7.37
CA ASN A 54 5.85 9.78 7.69
C ASN A 54 4.57 8.99 7.35
N TRP A 55 4.66 8.05 6.43
CA TRP A 55 3.55 7.19 5.99
C TRP A 55 2.81 6.53 7.15
N LYS A 56 3.54 6.20 8.20
CA LYS A 56 3.01 5.51 9.37
C LYS A 56 2.00 6.34 10.17
N VAL A 57 2.02 7.66 10.03
CA VAL A 57 1.01 8.52 10.67
C VAL A 57 -0.39 8.18 10.18
N ASN A 58 -0.56 7.85 8.89
CA ASN A 58 -1.85 7.41 8.37
C ASN A 58 -2.33 6.10 9.00
N HIS A 59 -1.43 5.18 9.32
CA HIS A 59 -1.78 3.93 9.98
C HIS A 59 -2.13 4.15 11.46
N ASP A 60 -1.31 4.87 12.19
CA ASP A 60 -1.45 5.03 13.64
C ASP A 60 -2.46 6.13 14.00
N ALA A 61 -2.32 7.31 13.43
CA ALA A 61 -3.20 8.45 13.69
C ALA A 61 -4.47 8.42 12.84
N GLY A 62 -4.48 7.69 11.72
CA GLY A 62 -5.66 7.49 10.87
C GLY A 62 -6.82 6.75 11.55
N MET A 63 -6.60 6.18 12.75
CA MET A 63 -7.68 5.71 13.63
C MET A 63 -8.44 6.87 14.29
N VAL A 64 -7.79 8.03 14.41
CA VAL A 64 -8.31 9.22 15.10
C VAL A 64 -8.63 10.34 14.13
N TYR A 65 -7.83 10.50 13.06
CA TYR A 65 -8.05 11.49 12.02
C TYR A 65 -8.94 10.96 10.90
N GLU A 66 -9.69 11.86 10.29
CA GLU A 66 -10.41 11.59 9.05
C GLU A 66 -9.83 12.42 7.89
N GLN A 67 -10.27 12.10 6.70
CA GLN A 67 -9.87 12.72 5.44
C GLN A 67 -11.11 13.24 4.72
N LEU A 68 -10.96 13.93 3.59
CA LEU A 68 -12.11 14.38 2.82
C LEU A 68 -12.83 13.20 2.15
N PHE A 69 -12.06 12.21 1.66
CA PHE A 69 -12.57 11.05 0.95
C PHE A 69 -12.04 9.75 1.57
N ALA A 70 -12.75 8.66 1.32
CA ALA A 70 -12.37 7.31 1.72
C ALA A 70 -12.88 6.27 0.71
N ALA A 71 -12.47 4.99 0.87
CA ALA A 71 -13.03 3.89 0.11
C ALA A 71 -14.53 3.73 0.38
N ASP A 72 -15.27 3.46 -0.67
CA ASP A 72 -16.65 2.98 -0.59
C ASP A 72 -16.64 1.47 -0.28
N LEU A 73 -16.69 1.13 1.00
CA LEU A 73 -16.61 -0.26 1.46
C LEU A 73 -17.86 -1.08 1.12
N GLU A 74 -18.97 -0.47 0.70
CA GLU A 74 -20.10 -1.21 0.14
C GLU A 74 -19.71 -1.93 -1.16
N GLN A 75 -18.66 -1.48 -1.83
CA GLN A 75 -18.10 -2.08 -3.03
C GLN A 75 -16.96 -3.07 -2.75
N SER A 76 -16.74 -3.45 -1.49
CA SER A 76 -15.70 -4.42 -1.16
C SER A 76 -16.07 -5.84 -1.58
N ALA A 77 -15.06 -6.65 -1.88
CA ALA A 77 -15.25 -8.07 -2.18
C ALA A 77 -15.91 -8.83 -1.02
N GLY A 78 -15.65 -8.43 0.22
CA GLY A 78 -16.31 -8.97 1.41
C GLY A 78 -17.81 -8.67 1.47
N GLN A 79 -18.27 -7.64 0.76
CA GLN A 79 -19.68 -7.28 0.60
C GLN A 79 -20.24 -7.70 -0.77
N GLY A 80 -19.49 -8.51 -1.56
CA GLY A 80 -19.88 -8.95 -2.89
C GLY A 80 -19.58 -7.96 -4.02
N GLY A 81 -18.84 -6.89 -3.73
CA GLY A 81 -18.39 -5.89 -4.71
C GLY A 81 -17.11 -6.32 -5.45
N PRO A 82 -16.64 -5.48 -6.39
CA PRO A 82 -15.53 -5.82 -7.27
C PRO A 82 -14.13 -5.52 -6.68
N TYR A 83 -14.00 -4.83 -5.54
CA TYR A 83 -12.72 -4.33 -5.04
C TYR A 83 -12.27 -5.04 -3.76
N SER A 84 -10.99 -5.43 -3.72
CA SER A 84 -10.39 -6.08 -2.55
C SER A 84 -10.00 -5.11 -1.43
N PHE A 85 -9.74 -3.85 -1.76
CA PHE A 85 -9.19 -2.82 -0.87
C PHE A 85 -7.93 -3.28 -0.10
N THR A 86 -7.05 -3.99 -0.78
CA THR A 86 -5.77 -4.47 -0.24
C THR A 86 -4.58 -3.65 -0.70
N SER A 87 -4.73 -2.82 -1.74
CA SER A 87 -3.70 -1.93 -2.26
C SER A 87 -3.29 -0.85 -1.24
N GLU A 88 -2.01 -0.50 -1.22
CA GLU A 88 -1.46 0.43 -0.21
C GLU A 88 -1.99 1.86 -0.29
N GLY A 89 -2.34 2.36 -1.46
CA GLY A 89 -2.61 3.78 -1.58
C GLY A 89 -3.63 4.19 -2.63
N TRP A 90 -3.92 3.35 -3.62
CA TRP A 90 -4.80 3.75 -4.70
C TRP A 90 -6.23 3.26 -4.49
N LEU A 91 -7.18 4.16 -4.73
CA LEU A 91 -8.60 3.84 -4.84
C LEU A 91 -9.05 4.11 -6.28
N PRO A 92 -9.73 3.15 -6.92
CA PRO A 92 -10.32 3.41 -8.24
C PRO A 92 -11.38 4.52 -8.12
N PRO A 93 -11.51 5.41 -9.12
CA PRO A 93 -12.45 6.53 -9.05
C PRO A 93 -13.88 6.13 -8.68
N GLY A 94 -14.37 4.98 -9.19
CA GLY A 94 -15.70 4.44 -8.87
C GLY A 94 -15.85 3.86 -7.46
N ALA A 95 -14.77 3.74 -6.69
CA ALA A 95 -14.75 3.21 -5.33
C ALA A 95 -14.41 4.28 -4.28
N ILE A 96 -14.48 5.56 -4.63
CA ILE A 96 -14.25 6.68 -3.72
C ILE A 96 -15.60 7.22 -3.25
N ARG A 97 -15.77 7.33 -1.93
CA ARG A 97 -16.89 8.04 -1.31
C ARG A 97 -16.41 9.28 -0.55
N GLY A 98 -17.32 10.21 -0.31
CA GLY A 98 -17.06 11.29 0.65
C GLY A 98 -16.97 10.75 2.08
N GLU A 99 -15.95 11.19 2.82
CA GLU A 99 -15.82 10.98 4.26
C GLU A 99 -16.24 12.26 4.99
N LEU A 100 -15.34 13.19 5.26
CA LEU A 100 -15.74 14.52 5.77
C LEU A 100 -16.42 15.36 4.69
N ALA A 101 -16.11 15.13 3.42
CA ALA A 101 -16.85 15.71 2.31
C ALA A 101 -18.22 15.02 2.16
N GLU A 102 -19.28 15.79 2.04
CA GLU A 102 -20.60 15.31 1.63
C GLU A 102 -20.67 15.13 0.12
N SER A 103 -20.08 16.10 -0.62
CA SER A 103 -20.00 16.09 -2.07
C SER A 103 -18.85 16.95 -2.57
N TRP A 104 -18.48 16.75 -3.83
CA TRP A 104 -17.49 17.59 -4.52
C TRP A 104 -17.85 17.72 -6.01
N GLU A 105 -17.46 18.83 -6.60
CA GLU A 105 -17.70 19.10 -8.01
C GLU A 105 -16.61 20.02 -8.59
N TRP A 106 -16.38 19.90 -9.88
CA TRP A 106 -15.57 20.84 -10.63
C TRP A 106 -16.46 22.03 -11.06
N GLU A 107 -16.27 23.20 -10.44
CA GLU A 107 -16.97 24.45 -10.81
C GLU A 107 -16.49 24.94 -12.18
N ASP A 108 -15.22 24.77 -12.46
CA ASP A 108 -14.56 24.98 -13.74
C ASP A 108 -13.37 24.02 -13.90
N PRO A 109 -12.63 24.01 -15.06
CA PRO A 109 -11.50 23.09 -15.23
C PRO A 109 -10.38 23.15 -14.18
N LEU A 110 -10.28 24.21 -13.41
CA LEU A 110 -9.19 24.41 -12.46
C LEU A 110 -9.68 24.73 -11.02
N THR A 111 -10.97 24.53 -10.76
CA THR A 111 -11.57 24.82 -9.46
C THR A 111 -12.43 23.64 -8.98
N VAL A 112 -12.03 23.04 -7.88
CA VAL A 112 -12.81 22.01 -7.18
C VAL A 112 -13.47 22.62 -5.96
N VAL A 113 -14.79 22.44 -5.85
CA VAL A 113 -15.60 22.81 -4.69
C VAL A 113 -15.94 21.57 -3.90
N VAL A 114 -15.58 21.54 -2.63
CA VAL A 114 -15.86 20.45 -1.68
C VAL A 114 -16.84 20.97 -0.64
N ARG A 115 -18.00 20.32 -0.49
CA ARG A 115 -18.99 20.60 0.55
C ARG A 115 -18.78 19.65 1.71
N LEU A 116 -18.60 20.18 2.91
CA LEU A 116 -18.39 19.39 4.13
C LEU A 116 -19.71 18.95 4.73
N ARG A 117 -19.72 17.77 5.32
CA ARG A 117 -20.83 17.28 6.13
C ARG A 117 -21.05 18.19 7.33
N ARG A 118 -22.31 18.42 7.70
CA ARG A 118 -22.68 19.17 8.89
C ARG A 118 -22.76 18.26 10.12
N GLY A 119 -22.56 18.85 11.30
CA GLY A 119 -22.72 18.16 12.57
C GLY A 119 -21.55 17.25 12.96
N ILE A 120 -20.48 17.19 12.17
CA ILE A 120 -19.26 16.45 12.55
C ILE A 120 -18.49 17.27 13.57
N ARG A 121 -18.14 16.65 14.71
CA ARG A 121 -17.54 17.34 15.84
C ARG A 121 -16.18 16.78 16.22
N PHE A 122 -15.26 17.67 16.49
CA PHE A 122 -14.09 17.33 17.30
C PHE A 122 -14.53 17.13 18.76
N PRO A 123 -14.05 16.06 19.42
CA PRO A 123 -14.34 15.88 20.85
C PRO A 123 -13.62 16.90 21.72
N ASP A 124 -14.08 17.02 22.97
CA ASP A 124 -13.31 17.71 23.99
C ASP A 124 -11.95 17.00 24.23
N LYS A 125 -10.88 17.78 24.27
CA LYS A 125 -9.54 17.30 24.57
C LYS A 125 -8.87 18.25 25.56
N PRO A 126 -8.84 17.90 26.86
CA PRO A 126 -8.25 18.76 27.88
C PRO A 126 -6.81 19.19 27.54
N GLY A 127 -6.54 20.47 27.63
CA GLY A 127 -5.23 21.05 27.30
C GLY A 127 -4.99 21.31 25.80
N VAL A 128 -5.93 20.91 24.93
CA VAL A 128 -5.85 21.14 23.49
C VAL A 128 -7.02 21.99 23.00
N MET A 129 -8.26 21.51 23.19
CA MET A 129 -9.46 22.19 22.68
C MET A 129 -10.73 21.76 23.41
N ALA A 130 -11.73 22.63 23.41
CA ALA A 130 -13.12 22.28 23.73
C ALA A 130 -13.80 21.66 22.50
N SER A 131 -14.83 20.83 22.74
CA SER A 131 -15.61 20.24 21.64
C SER A 131 -16.27 21.32 20.79
N ARG A 132 -16.07 21.24 19.47
CA ARG A 132 -16.74 22.07 18.46
C ARG A 132 -16.97 21.33 17.16
N GLU A 133 -17.83 21.88 16.33
CA GLU A 133 -18.03 21.36 14.97
C GLU A 133 -16.79 21.63 14.09
N LEU A 134 -16.51 20.70 13.18
CA LEU A 134 -15.53 20.86 12.11
C LEU A 134 -16.04 21.92 11.12
N ASP A 135 -15.16 22.81 10.71
CA ASP A 135 -15.48 23.80 9.67
C ASP A 135 -14.42 23.84 8.54
N ALA A 136 -14.73 24.54 7.46
CA ALA A 136 -13.87 24.64 6.29
C ALA A 136 -12.46 25.22 6.58
N ARG A 137 -12.33 26.04 7.64
CA ARG A 137 -11.02 26.61 8.04
C ARG A 137 -10.08 25.55 8.62
N ASP A 138 -10.63 24.44 9.17
CA ASP A 138 -9.81 23.31 9.60
C ASP A 138 -9.18 22.59 8.40
N VAL A 139 -9.92 22.46 7.30
CA VAL A 139 -9.42 21.89 6.05
C VAL A 139 -8.34 22.77 5.44
N VAL A 140 -8.59 24.07 5.33
CA VAL A 140 -7.61 25.05 4.82
C VAL A 140 -6.34 25.00 5.65
N TRP A 141 -6.44 25.11 6.97
CA TRP A 141 -5.29 25.08 7.88
C TRP A 141 -4.51 23.77 7.78
N SER A 142 -5.19 22.63 7.71
CA SER A 142 -4.55 21.31 7.57
C SER A 142 -3.75 21.21 6.28
N PHE A 143 -4.35 21.63 5.15
CA PHE A 143 -3.68 21.63 3.85
C PHE A 143 -2.45 22.56 3.84
N GLU A 144 -2.62 23.82 4.21
CA GLU A 144 -1.55 24.81 4.21
C GLU A 144 -0.37 24.37 5.09
N ARG A 145 -0.66 23.83 6.26
CA ARG A 145 0.34 23.34 7.19
C ARG A 145 1.17 22.19 6.61
N ILE A 146 0.51 21.23 5.98
CA ILE A 146 1.17 20.07 5.38
C ILE A 146 1.94 20.47 4.13
N ALA A 147 1.39 21.34 3.30
CA ALA A 147 2.05 21.84 2.09
C ALA A 147 3.30 22.69 2.43
N ALA A 148 3.26 23.45 3.52
CA ALA A 148 4.38 24.25 4.01
C ALA A 148 5.44 23.45 4.80
N SER A 149 5.27 22.15 4.99
CA SER A 149 6.23 21.33 5.70
C SER A 149 7.60 21.35 5.00
N PRO A 150 8.72 21.56 5.72
CA PRO A 150 10.07 21.46 5.14
C PRO A 150 10.40 20.03 4.67
N LYS A 151 9.59 19.05 5.04
CA LYS A 151 9.71 17.64 4.61
C LYS A 151 8.83 17.32 3.39
N ALA A 152 8.01 18.27 2.93
CA ALA A 152 7.15 18.09 1.77
C ALA A 152 7.98 17.71 0.54
N SER A 153 7.53 16.68 -0.19
CA SER A 153 8.20 16.30 -1.43
C SER A 153 8.05 17.43 -2.46
N PRO A 154 9.13 17.86 -3.11
CA PRO A 154 9.07 18.86 -4.15
C PRO A 154 8.04 18.50 -5.25
N GLY A 155 7.25 19.46 -5.67
CA GLY A 155 6.24 19.26 -6.72
C GLY A 155 4.96 18.55 -6.26
N TYR A 156 4.87 18.12 -5.00
CA TYR A 156 3.71 17.34 -4.55
C TYR A 156 2.39 18.14 -4.61
N TYR A 157 2.42 19.42 -4.25
CA TYR A 157 1.26 20.32 -4.26
C TYR A 157 1.38 21.49 -5.26
N ASP A 158 2.37 21.51 -6.15
CA ASP A 158 2.64 22.62 -7.07
C ASP A 158 1.49 22.93 -8.04
N HIS A 159 0.58 21.98 -8.20
CA HIS A 159 -0.63 22.17 -9.00
C HIS A 159 -1.73 22.97 -8.27
N VAL A 160 -1.65 23.13 -6.94
CA VAL A 160 -2.62 23.90 -6.13
C VAL A 160 -2.10 25.31 -5.93
N THR A 161 -2.86 26.30 -6.37
CA THR A 161 -2.51 27.72 -6.20
C THR A 161 -3.01 28.30 -4.88
N SER A 162 -4.22 27.90 -4.47
CA SER A 162 -4.81 28.31 -3.20
C SER A 162 -5.89 27.34 -2.75
N VAL A 163 -6.14 27.35 -1.45
CA VAL A 163 -7.28 26.69 -0.83
C VAL A 163 -7.98 27.73 0.06
N GLU A 164 -9.29 27.85 -0.06
CA GLU A 164 -10.05 28.83 0.72
C GLU A 164 -11.33 28.26 1.31
N ALA A 165 -11.74 28.79 2.45
CA ALA A 165 -13.05 28.55 3.03
C ALA A 165 -14.02 29.59 2.47
N ARG A 166 -14.89 29.19 1.54
CA ARG A 166 -15.94 30.06 0.95
C ARG A 166 -17.02 30.38 1.99
N ASP A 167 -17.33 29.41 2.84
CA ASP A 167 -18.17 29.52 4.03
C ASP A 167 -17.75 28.45 5.06
N ASP A 168 -18.50 28.28 6.16
CA ASP A 168 -18.15 27.31 7.23
C ASP A 168 -18.15 25.84 6.75
N HIS A 169 -18.82 25.51 5.64
CA HIS A 169 -18.95 24.14 5.14
C HIS A 169 -18.56 23.97 3.66
N THR A 170 -17.93 24.98 3.07
CA THR A 170 -17.50 24.92 1.66
C THR A 170 -16.03 25.29 1.52
N VAL A 171 -15.24 24.33 1.06
CA VAL A 171 -13.83 24.51 0.73
C VAL A 171 -13.64 24.56 -0.78
N VAL A 172 -12.83 25.48 -1.26
CA VAL A 172 -12.50 25.62 -2.68
C VAL A 172 -11.02 25.44 -2.88
N PHE A 173 -10.66 24.53 -3.78
CA PHE A 173 -9.29 24.32 -4.23
C PHE A 173 -9.11 24.90 -5.62
N HIS A 174 -8.16 25.81 -5.78
CA HIS A 174 -7.78 26.40 -7.06
C HIS A 174 -6.48 25.79 -7.56
N PHE A 175 -6.45 25.45 -8.83
CA PHE A 175 -5.30 24.82 -9.49
C PHE A 175 -4.71 25.73 -10.55
N ASN A 176 -3.40 25.61 -10.82
CA ASN A 176 -2.77 26.19 -11.99
C ASN A 176 -2.79 25.24 -13.19
N GLN A 177 -3.00 23.94 -12.94
CA GLN A 177 -3.12 22.90 -13.95
C GLN A 177 -3.87 21.70 -13.36
N TYR A 178 -4.54 20.92 -14.21
CA TYR A 178 -5.14 19.66 -13.79
C TYR A 178 -4.07 18.67 -13.33
N ASN A 179 -4.38 17.91 -12.31
CA ASN A 179 -3.57 16.80 -11.82
C ASN A 179 -4.49 15.61 -11.52
N ALA A 180 -4.26 14.48 -12.20
CA ALA A 180 -5.09 13.29 -12.06
C ALA A 180 -5.00 12.63 -10.67
N GLU A 181 -4.03 13.04 -9.84
CA GLU A 181 -3.88 12.58 -8.46
C GLU A 181 -4.49 13.56 -7.42
N TRP A 182 -5.28 14.52 -7.84
CA TRP A 182 -5.81 15.58 -6.97
C TRP A 182 -6.56 15.02 -5.75
N ASP A 183 -7.42 14.02 -5.95
CA ASP A 183 -8.20 13.36 -4.92
C ASP A 183 -7.32 12.56 -3.94
N LEU A 184 -6.27 11.92 -4.43
CA LEU A 184 -5.25 11.32 -3.59
C LEU A 184 -4.49 12.39 -2.79
N ARG A 185 -4.08 13.49 -3.45
CA ARG A 185 -3.18 14.48 -2.86
C ARG A 185 -3.76 15.17 -1.63
N PHE A 186 -5.03 15.50 -1.64
CA PHE A 186 -5.68 16.17 -0.50
C PHE A 186 -6.97 15.49 -0.02
N GLY A 187 -7.37 14.37 -0.61
CA GLY A 187 -8.62 13.69 -0.29
C GLY A 187 -8.45 12.44 0.55
N TYR A 188 -7.70 11.42 0.08
CA TYR A 188 -7.59 10.13 0.77
C TYR A 188 -6.16 9.58 0.88
N GLY A 189 -5.17 10.34 0.43
CA GLY A 189 -3.78 9.91 0.35
C GLY A 189 -3.00 9.99 1.66
N TYR A 190 -1.70 9.80 1.55
CA TYR A 190 -0.78 10.09 2.65
C TYR A 190 -0.87 11.58 2.99
N TYR A 191 -0.85 11.92 4.26
CA TYR A 191 -0.76 13.31 4.75
C TYR A 191 -2.01 14.17 4.53
N SER A 192 -3.12 13.65 3.99
CA SER A 192 -4.36 14.43 3.77
C SER A 192 -5.33 14.43 4.96
N ALA A 193 -4.84 14.14 6.17
CA ALA A 193 -5.63 14.17 7.39
C ALA A 193 -6.12 15.57 7.74
N ILE A 194 -7.39 15.70 8.11
CA ILE A 194 -7.99 16.96 8.56
C ILE A 194 -7.91 17.05 10.08
N LEU A 195 -7.33 18.12 10.56
CA LEU A 195 -6.99 18.37 11.95
C LEU A 195 -7.67 19.63 12.47
N PRO A 196 -7.99 19.71 13.77
CA PRO A 196 -8.45 20.97 14.35
C PRO A 196 -7.28 21.97 14.43
N ARG A 197 -7.54 23.20 14.03
CA ARG A 197 -6.52 24.27 14.01
C ARG A 197 -5.97 24.65 15.39
N GLU A 198 -6.65 24.27 16.47
CA GLU A 198 -6.17 24.43 17.84
C GLU A 198 -4.86 23.65 18.11
N LEU A 199 -4.58 22.63 17.34
CA LEU A 199 -3.31 21.90 17.39
C LEU A 199 -2.10 22.80 17.06
N ALA A 200 -2.30 23.98 16.48
CA ALA A 200 -1.23 24.96 16.30
C ALA A 200 -0.57 25.42 17.62
N ALA A 201 -1.30 25.28 18.74
CA ALA A 201 -0.83 25.74 20.06
C ALA A 201 -0.11 24.66 20.88
N VAL A 202 -0.01 23.42 20.38
CA VAL A 202 0.57 22.27 21.11
C VAL A 202 1.57 21.49 20.25
N ASP A 203 2.37 20.60 20.86
CA ASP A 203 3.22 19.69 20.10
C ASP A 203 2.38 18.60 19.44
N THR A 204 2.18 18.70 18.15
CA THR A 204 1.39 17.78 17.33
C THR A 204 2.05 16.39 17.16
N ARG A 205 3.32 16.25 17.47
CA ARG A 205 4.04 14.96 17.46
C ARG A 205 3.71 14.10 18.67
N ASP A 206 3.32 14.73 19.80
CA ASP A 206 2.94 13.99 21.00
C ASP A 206 1.56 13.35 20.82
N TRP A 207 1.50 12.03 20.89
CA TRP A 207 0.25 11.25 20.78
C TRP A 207 -0.82 11.67 21.81
N ARG A 208 -0.40 12.27 22.96
CA ARG A 208 -1.33 12.74 23.99
C ARG A 208 -2.18 13.90 23.53
N ASN A 209 -1.68 14.66 22.55
CA ASN A 209 -2.40 15.79 21.96
C ASN A 209 -3.27 15.36 20.75
N LEU A 210 -3.18 14.07 20.34
CA LEU A 210 -3.94 13.56 19.22
C LEU A 210 -5.45 13.73 19.44
N VAL A 211 -6.11 14.44 18.56
CA VAL A 211 -7.54 14.69 18.55
C VAL A 211 -8.04 14.85 17.13
N GLY A 212 -9.14 14.19 16.80
CA GLY A 212 -9.75 14.19 15.47
C GLY A 212 -11.19 13.75 15.54
N THR A 213 -11.85 13.74 14.38
CA THR A 213 -13.26 13.40 14.22
C THR A 213 -13.49 11.90 14.05
N GLY A 214 -12.42 11.11 13.91
CA GLY A 214 -12.45 9.71 13.52
C GLY A 214 -13.14 8.75 14.49
N PRO A 215 -13.27 7.47 14.07
CA PRO A 215 -14.06 6.46 14.80
C PRO A 215 -13.48 6.08 16.16
N PHE A 216 -12.19 6.34 16.39
CA PHE A 216 -11.53 5.95 17.64
C PHE A 216 -10.69 7.10 18.22
N ARG A 217 -10.33 6.96 19.50
CA ARG A 217 -9.47 7.86 20.27
C ARG A 217 -8.28 7.08 20.79
N LEU A 218 -7.04 7.52 20.55
CA LEU A 218 -5.84 6.89 21.11
C LEU A 218 -5.78 7.18 22.61
N THR A 219 -5.93 6.14 23.44
CA THR A 219 -5.95 6.27 24.91
C THR A 219 -4.70 5.72 25.58
N ARG A 220 -3.97 4.85 24.91
CA ARG A 220 -2.69 4.31 25.40
C ARG A 220 -1.75 3.99 24.25
N PHE A 221 -0.51 4.42 24.39
CA PHE A 221 0.57 4.08 23.48
C PHE A 221 1.78 3.59 24.27
N VAL A 222 2.25 2.38 23.96
CA VAL A 222 3.45 1.77 24.53
C VAL A 222 4.40 1.48 23.37
N PRO A 223 5.43 2.30 23.17
CA PRO A 223 6.37 2.16 22.07
C PRO A 223 6.90 0.73 21.92
N GLY A 224 6.86 0.18 20.70
CA GLY A 224 7.33 -1.16 20.40
C GLY A 224 6.50 -2.32 20.97
N SER A 225 5.35 -2.03 21.59
CA SER A 225 4.49 -3.05 22.22
C SER A 225 3.04 -2.97 21.75
N SER A 226 2.36 -1.82 21.96
CA SER A 226 0.95 -1.72 21.59
C SER A 226 0.45 -0.29 21.51
N SER A 227 -0.60 -0.11 20.68
CA SER A 227 -1.44 1.10 20.66
C SER A 227 -2.88 0.69 20.97
N THR A 228 -3.54 1.39 21.89
CA THR A 228 -4.93 1.12 22.27
C THR A 228 -5.80 2.29 21.88
N TYR A 229 -6.83 1.99 21.11
CA TYR A 229 -7.82 2.95 20.63
C TYR A 229 -9.18 2.57 21.19
N GLU A 230 -9.88 3.53 21.79
CA GLU A 230 -11.23 3.37 22.30
C GLU A 230 -12.23 4.01 21.35
N ARG A 231 -13.42 3.43 21.28
CA ARG A 231 -14.52 3.92 20.45
C ARG A 231 -14.81 5.41 20.72
N ASN A 232 -14.95 6.17 19.65
CA ASN A 232 -15.54 7.49 19.70
C ASN A 232 -17.08 7.36 19.75
N PRO A 233 -17.75 7.63 20.86
CA PRO A 233 -19.20 7.43 20.97
C PRO A 233 -20.01 8.42 20.11
N ASP A 234 -19.39 9.54 19.73
CA ASP A 234 -20.01 10.62 18.95
C ASP A 234 -19.63 10.54 17.46
N TYR A 235 -19.12 9.39 17.01
CA TYR A 235 -18.73 9.21 15.61
C TYR A 235 -19.97 9.29 14.71
N TRP A 236 -19.86 10.03 13.63
CA TRP A 236 -21.00 10.41 12.78
C TRP A 236 -21.45 9.32 11.81
N ASP A 237 -20.54 8.44 11.36
CA ASP A 237 -20.80 7.48 10.28
C ASP A 237 -21.62 6.28 10.78
N ARG A 238 -22.26 5.62 9.84
CA ARG A 238 -23.18 4.52 10.10
C ARG A 238 -22.91 3.38 9.10
N GLU A 239 -23.21 2.18 9.50
CA GLU A 239 -23.15 0.99 8.66
C GLU A 239 -24.55 0.49 8.32
N ARG A 240 -24.76 0.20 7.04
CA ARG A 240 -26.00 -0.41 6.56
C ARG A 240 -25.86 -1.93 6.52
N MET A 241 -26.74 -2.65 7.19
CA MET A 241 -26.83 -4.10 7.18
C MET A 241 -28.25 -4.52 6.82
N GLY A 242 -28.45 -5.02 5.60
CA GLY A 242 -29.78 -5.23 5.03
C GLY A 242 -30.55 -3.92 4.92
N ASP A 243 -31.74 -3.89 5.51
CA ASP A 243 -32.62 -2.71 5.51
C ASP A 243 -32.39 -1.77 6.72
N GLU A 244 -31.52 -2.17 7.66
CA GLU A 244 -31.25 -1.42 8.89
C GLU A 244 -29.92 -0.67 8.81
N THR A 245 -29.83 0.42 9.58
CA THR A 245 -28.64 1.26 9.65
C THR A 245 -28.20 1.45 11.10
N TYR A 246 -26.97 1.10 11.38
CA TYR A 246 -26.41 1.07 12.73
C TYR A 246 -25.32 2.13 12.92
N PRO A 247 -25.27 2.85 14.06
CA PRO A 247 -24.13 3.72 14.37
C PRO A 247 -22.87 2.87 14.58
N ILE A 248 -21.73 3.34 14.07
CA ILE A 248 -20.42 2.70 14.25
C ILE A 248 -19.49 3.61 15.08
N PRO A 249 -18.41 3.09 15.69
CA PRO A 249 -17.88 1.72 15.64
C PRO A 249 -18.68 0.72 16.48
N PHE A 250 -18.67 -0.54 16.05
CA PHE A 250 -19.31 -1.62 16.83
C PHE A 250 -18.47 -2.06 18.02
N VAL A 251 -17.14 -2.20 17.86
CA VAL A 251 -16.23 -2.60 18.95
C VAL A 251 -15.97 -1.44 19.90
N ASP A 252 -15.79 -1.73 21.21
CA ASP A 252 -15.40 -0.72 22.19
C ASP A 252 -13.95 -0.29 22.03
N ARG A 253 -13.11 -1.21 21.52
CA ARG A 253 -11.65 -1.02 21.51
C ARG A 253 -10.99 -1.74 20.35
N VAL A 254 -9.96 -1.10 19.79
CA VAL A 254 -8.99 -1.73 18.88
C VAL A 254 -7.63 -1.69 19.53
N ILE A 255 -6.91 -2.79 19.51
CA ILE A 255 -5.52 -2.86 20.03
C ILE A 255 -4.60 -3.39 18.93
N TYR A 256 -3.68 -2.54 18.47
CA TYR A 256 -2.52 -3.04 17.73
C TYR A 256 -1.52 -3.67 18.69
N ARG A 257 -1.18 -4.93 18.44
CA ARG A 257 -0.14 -5.67 19.17
C ARG A 257 1.08 -5.79 18.29
N THR A 258 2.16 -5.15 18.70
CA THR A 258 3.44 -5.23 17.98
C THR A 258 4.14 -6.53 18.32
N ILE A 259 4.25 -7.42 17.35
CA ILE A 259 4.89 -8.73 17.50
C ILE A 259 5.90 -8.85 16.36
N LYS A 260 7.19 -8.78 16.67
CA LYS A 260 8.27 -8.75 15.66
C LYS A 260 8.58 -10.12 15.06
N ASP A 261 8.44 -11.16 15.87
CA ASP A 261 8.77 -12.53 15.49
C ASP A 261 7.56 -13.22 14.85
N GLN A 262 7.71 -13.77 13.65
CA GLN A 262 6.63 -14.40 12.88
C GLN A 262 6.05 -15.63 13.60
N ALA A 263 6.88 -16.48 14.21
CA ALA A 263 6.39 -17.65 14.90
C ALA A 263 5.54 -17.26 16.13
N THR A 264 5.92 -16.16 16.79
CA THR A 264 5.13 -15.56 17.88
C THR A 264 3.81 -14.99 17.38
N GLN A 265 3.80 -14.34 16.18
CA GLN A 265 2.55 -13.87 15.56
C GLN A 265 1.60 -15.03 15.27
N HIS A 266 2.09 -16.09 14.63
CA HIS A 266 1.30 -17.28 14.33
C HIS A 266 0.76 -17.95 15.61
N THR A 267 1.57 -18.01 16.66
CA THR A 267 1.13 -18.53 17.97
C THR A 267 0.07 -17.64 18.60
N ALA A 268 0.21 -16.31 18.52
CA ALA A 268 -0.78 -15.37 19.04
C ALA A 268 -2.12 -15.46 18.28
N LEU A 269 -2.08 -15.66 16.95
CA LEU A 269 -3.27 -15.91 16.16
C LEU A 269 -3.95 -17.23 16.56
N ARG A 270 -3.24 -18.35 16.57
CA ARG A 270 -3.76 -19.67 16.93
C ARG A 270 -4.36 -19.73 18.33
N THR A 271 -3.86 -18.94 19.26
CA THR A 271 -4.33 -18.89 20.66
C THR A 271 -5.36 -17.78 20.90
N GLY A 272 -5.92 -17.15 19.86
CA GLY A 272 -6.92 -16.10 19.97
C GLY A 272 -6.46 -14.82 20.69
N LYS A 273 -5.14 -14.63 20.87
CA LYS A 273 -4.58 -13.40 21.46
C LYS A 273 -4.59 -12.22 20.48
N ILE A 274 -4.63 -12.52 19.20
CA ILE A 274 -4.97 -11.60 18.13
C ILE A 274 -6.13 -12.17 17.33
N ASP A 275 -6.99 -11.29 16.86
CA ASP A 275 -8.21 -11.63 16.12
C ASP A 275 -7.97 -11.59 14.60
N ILE A 276 -7.05 -10.72 14.16
CA ILE A 276 -6.63 -10.54 12.75
C ILE A 276 -5.10 -10.49 12.68
N LEU A 277 -4.54 -11.14 11.65
CA LEU A 277 -3.16 -10.97 11.21
C LEU A 277 -3.15 -10.55 9.73
N GLU A 278 -2.75 -9.30 9.46
CA GLU A 278 -2.86 -8.68 8.14
C GLU A 278 -1.86 -9.21 7.09
N VAL A 279 -0.75 -9.78 7.53
CA VAL A 279 0.29 -10.31 6.64
C VAL A 279 0.73 -11.67 7.13
N VAL A 280 0.28 -12.71 6.44
CA VAL A 280 0.75 -14.08 6.63
C VAL A 280 1.49 -14.50 5.36
N PRO A 281 2.78 -14.86 5.44
CA PRO A 281 3.51 -15.36 4.29
C PRO A 281 2.95 -16.71 3.85
N TRP A 282 2.97 -16.97 2.56
CA TRP A 282 2.41 -18.18 1.97
C TRP A 282 2.93 -19.48 2.60
N LEU A 283 4.21 -19.52 3.00
CA LEU A 283 4.84 -20.65 3.68
C LEU A 283 4.17 -21.07 4.99
N ALA A 284 3.48 -20.13 5.65
CA ALA A 284 2.82 -20.41 6.92
C ALA A 284 1.36 -20.86 6.77
N VAL A 285 0.77 -20.69 5.59
CA VAL A 285 -0.67 -20.92 5.37
C VAL A 285 -1.04 -22.37 5.62
N GLU A 286 -0.36 -23.33 4.99
CA GLU A 286 -0.65 -24.75 5.14
C GLU A 286 -0.56 -25.20 6.61
N TYR A 287 0.48 -24.77 7.32
CA TYR A 287 0.63 -25.07 8.74
C TYR A 287 -0.49 -24.50 9.59
N LEU A 288 -0.91 -23.28 9.32
CA LEU A 288 -2.00 -22.63 10.06
C LEU A 288 -3.35 -23.26 9.74
N GLU A 289 -3.63 -23.61 8.50
CA GLU A 289 -4.85 -24.33 8.11
C GLU A 289 -4.94 -25.71 8.77
N GLN A 290 -3.83 -26.43 8.87
CA GLN A 290 -3.79 -27.74 9.55
C GLN A 290 -3.96 -27.63 11.07
N THR A 291 -3.45 -26.58 11.68
CA THR A 291 -3.41 -26.41 13.14
C THR A 291 -4.54 -25.55 13.70
N THR A 292 -5.21 -24.79 12.86
CA THR A 292 -6.30 -23.86 13.22
C THR A 292 -7.26 -23.70 12.03
N PRO A 293 -7.98 -24.78 11.68
CA PRO A 293 -8.81 -24.83 10.46
C PRO A 293 -10.01 -23.90 10.49
N GLU A 294 -10.32 -23.30 11.65
CA GLU A 294 -11.41 -22.35 11.83
C GLU A 294 -11.11 -20.98 11.24
N LEU A 295 -9.83 -20.66 10.98
CA LEU A 295 -9.44 -19.36 10.45
C LEU A 295 -10.06 -19.10 9.08
N GLN A 296 -10.44 -17.85 8.87
CA GLN A 296 -10.84 -17.32 7.57
C GLN A 296 -9.65 -16.68 6.88
N TRP A 297 -9.67 -16.68 5.55
CA TRP A 297 -8.53 -16.26 4.75
C TRP A 297 -8.93 -15.37 3.58
N ALA A 298 -8.10 -14.37 3.30
CA ALA A 298 -8.09 -13.67 2.02
C ALA A 298 -6.66 -13.65 1.47
N ARG A 299 -6.52 -14.01 0.19
CA ARG A 299 -5.27 -13.91 -0.56
C ARG A 299 -5.23 -12.59 -1.31
N TYR A 300 -4.12 -11.89 -1.25
CA TYR A 300 -3.92 -10.64 -2.00
C TYR A 300 -2.52 -10.55 -2.56
N LEU A 301 -2.38 -9.92 -3.73
CA LEU A 301 -1.08 -9.63 -4.30
C LEU A 301 -0.42 -8.49 -3.52
N SER A 302 0.85 -8.67 -3.17
CA SER A 302 1.59 -7.63 -2.46
C SER A 302 1.71 -6.37 -3.30
N SER A 303 1.36 -5.22 -2.74
CA SER A 303 1.64 -3.92 -3.35
C SER A 303 3.12 -3.50 -3.19
N VAL A 304 3.97 -4.39 -2.66
CA VAL A 304 5.41 -4.17 -2.50
C VAL A 304 6.17 -5.27 -3.25
N GLY A 305 6.77 -4.91 -4.37
CA GLY A 305 7.56 -5.83 -5.20
C GLY A 305 9.06 -5.67 -5.00
N HIS A 306 9.81 -6.78 -5.08
CA HIS A 306 11.27 -6.77 -5.17
C HIS A 306 11.73 -6.47 -6.59
N PHE A 307 12.86 -5.80 -6.69
CA PHE A 307 13.61 -5.61 -7.94
C PHE A 307 15.10 -5.43 -7.65
N LEU A 308 15.94 -5.82 -8.61
CA LEU A 308 17.37 -5.53 -8.56
C LEU A 308 17.67 -4.33 -9.46
N ALA A 309 17.85 -3.16 -8.87
CA ALA A 309 18.22 -1.96 -9.61
C ALA A 309 19.68 -2.01 -10.04
N LEU A 310 19.94 -1.56 -11.27
CA LEU A 310 21.25 -1.49 -11.89
C LEU A 310 21.64 -0.02 -12.10
N ARG A 311 22.85 0.37 -11.71
CA ARG A 311 23.38 1.73 -11.89
C ARG A 311 23.64 2.00 -13.37
N VAL A 312 22.61 2.47 -14.11
CA VAL A 312 22.71 2.71 -15.57
C VAL A 312 23.58 3.92 -15.94
N ASP A 313 24.04 4.68 -14.96
CA ASP A 313 24.95 5.82 -15.10
C ASP A 313 26.44 5.41 -15.16
N ARG A 314 26.73 4.10 -15.17
CA ARG A 314 28.11 3.56 -15.20
C ARG A 314 28.19 2.19 -15.88
N GLU A 315 29.38 1.91 -16.43
CA GLU A 315 29.68 0.60 -16.97
C GLU A 315 29.56 -0.52 -15.91
N PRO A 316 29.10 -1.72 -16.30
CA PRO A 316 28.67 -2.12 -17.64
C PRO A 316 27.15 -1.86 -17.88
N PHE A 317 26.44 -1.23 -16.94
CA PHE A 317 24.98 -1.12 -16.96
C PHE A 317 24.45 0.09 -17.74
N ASP A 318 25.30 0.95 -18.26
CA ASP A 318 24.95 1.98 -19.24
C ASP A 318 24.49 1.37 -20.58
N ASP A 319 25.00 0.16 -20.93
CA ASP A 319 24.55 -0.58 -22.11
C ASP A 319 23.26 -1.37 -21.82
N VAL A 320 22.18 -1.04 -22.55
CA VAL A 320 20.90 -1.74 -22.43
C VAL A 320 20.98 -3.23 -22.73
N ARG A 321 21.91 -3.66 -23.61
CA ARG A 321 22.10 -5.08 -23.95
C ARG A 321 22.54 -5.88 -22.73
N VAL A 322 23.40 -5.30 -21.89
CA VAL A 322 23.81 -5.92 -20.61
C VAL A 322 22.61 -6.07 -19.68
N ARG A 323 21.82 -5.02 -19.50
CA ARG A 323 20.65 -5.04 -18.61
C ARG A 323 19.60 -6.06 -19.07
N ARG A 324 19.34 -6.11 -20.38
CA ARG A 324 18.45 -7.12 -20.99
C ARG A 324 18.98 -8.54 -20.79
N ALA A 325 20.30 -8.75 -20.98
CA ALA A 325 20.94 -10.04 -20.76
C ALA A 325 20.74 -10.53 -19.32
N LEU A 326 20.91 -9.67 -18.31
CA LEU A 326 20.67 -10.05 -16.91
C LEU A 326 19.22 -10.46 -16.65
N ASN A 327 18.25 -9.76 -17.27
CA ASN A 327 16.85 -10.13 -17.17
C ASN A 327 16.57 -11.53 -17.76
N MET A 328 17.11 -11.83 -18.95
CA MET A 328 16.92 -13.11 -19.65
C MET A 328 17.70 -14.27 -19.01
N ALA A 329 18.77 -13.97 -18.26
CA ALA A 329 19.60 -14.98 -17.60
C ALA A 329 18.93 -15.62 -16.39
N ILE A 330 17.84 -15.05 -15.86
CA ILE A 330 17.17 -15.49 -14.62
C ILE A 330 15.85 -16.17 -14.98
N ASP A 331 15.68 -17.42 -14.53
CA ASP A 331 14.40 -18.13 -14.67
C ASP A 331 13.42 -17.65 -13.60
N LYS A 332 12.63 -16.65 -13.97
CA LYS A 332 11.63 -16.04 -13.08
C LYS A 332 10.43 -16.97 -12.84
N ARG A 333 10.13 -17.87 -13.78
CA ARG A 333 9.07 -18.88 -13.61
C ARG A 333 9.48 -19.93 -12.59
N GLU A 334 10.74 -20.37 -12.61
CA GLU A 334 11.28 -21.26 -11.58
C GLU A 334 11.25 -20.59 -10.19
N ILE A 335 11.51 -19.27 -10.12
CA ILE A 335 11.35 -18.51 -8.87
C ILE A 335 9.88 -18.52 -8.42
N VAL A 336 8.91 -18.28 -9.29
CA VAL A 336 7.49 -18.35 -8.95
C VAL A 336 7.11 -19.74 -8.45
N GLU A 337 7.52 -20.80 -9.16
CA GLU A 337 7.12 -22.18 -8.86
C GLU A 337 7.80 -22.75 -7.61
N HIS A 338 9.11 -22.52 -7.46
CA HIS A 338 9.91 -23.20 -6.43
C HIS A 338 10.26 -22.31 -5.24
N PHE A 339 10.55 -21.04 -5.45
CA PHE A 339 10.82 -20.13 -4.33
C PHE A 339 9.54 -19.65 -3.66
N TYR A 340 8.51 -19.33 -4.47
CA TYR A 340 7.20 -18.87 -3.96
C TYR A 340 6.12 -19.96 -3.94
N GLY A 341 6.42 -21.20 -4.33
CA GLY A 341 5.44 -22.31 -4.36
C GLY A 341 4.20 -22.00 -5.20
N GLY A 342 4.33 -21.25 -6.29
CA GLY A 342 3.22 -20.79 -7.11
C GLY A 342 2.47 -19.57 -6.54
N ASN A 343 2.95 -18.97 -5.44
CA ASN A 343 2.31 -17.82 -4.77
C ASN A 343 2.97 -16.49 -5.14
N ALA A 344 3.19 -16.25 -6.44
CA ALA A 344 3.67 -14.97 -6.93
C ALA A 344 3.16 -14.72 -8.35
N GLU A 345 3.03 -13.44 -8.72
CA GLU A 345 2.84 -13.02 -10.10
C GLU A 345 4.19 -12.75 -10.76
N LEU A 346 4.30 -13.18 -12.02
CA LEU A 346 5.52 -13.00 -12.80
C LEU A 346 5.81 -11.53 -13.07
N PHE A 347 4.76 -10.74 -13.29
CA PHE A 347 4.83 -9.31 -13.57
C PHE A 347 3.72 -8.57 -12.80
N ALA A 348 4.13 -7.70 -11.87
CA ALA A 348 3.22 -6.82 -11.12
C ALA A 348 3.93 -5.53 -10.66
N TYR A 349 5.20 -5.34 -11.00
CA TYR A 349 5.96 -4.14 -10.72
C TYR A 349 6.61 -3.64 -12.03
N PRO A 350 6.54 -2.37 -12.38
CA PRO A 350 6.15 -1.22 -11.56
C PRO A 350 4.65 -0.86 -11.56
N MET A 351 3.81 -1.68 -12.18
CA MET A 351 2.37 -1.44 -12.29
C MET A 351 1.59 -2.61 -11.70
N HIS A 352 0.70 -2.34 -10.74
CA HIS A 352 -0.04 -3.38 -10.04
C HIS A 352 -1.31 -3.77 -10.80
N PRO A 353 -1.69 -5.07 -10.85
CA PRO A 353 -2.92 -5.53 -11.52
C PRO A 353 -4.21 -4.87 -11.02
N ASP A 354 -4.27 -4.47 -9.74
CA ASP A 354 -5.44 -3.76 -9.17
C ASP A 354 -5.65 -2.35 -9.77
N PHE A 355 -4.68 -1.83 -10.54
CA PHE A 355 -4.81 -0.53 -11.18
C PHE A 355 -5.58 -0.67 -12.50
N ALA A 356 -6.88 -0.90 -12.38
CA ALA A 356 -7.78 -1.12 -13.51
C ALA A 356 -7.62 -0.07 -14.61
N GLY A 357 -7.43 -0.52 -15.84
CA GLY A 357 -7.20 0.33 -17.02
C GLY A 357 -5.76 0.84 -17.20
N TYR A 358 -4.93 0.84 -16.14
CA TYR A 358 -3.52 1.24 -16.19
C TYR A 358 -2.56 0.04 -16.29
N PHE A 359 -2.92 -1.09 -15.69
CA PHE A 359 -2.16 -2.32 -15.83
C PHE A 359 -2.42 -2.97 -17.19
N GLU A 360 -1.36 -3.49 -17.79
CA GLU A 360 -1.39 -4.29 -19.02
C GLU A 360 -0.74 -5.64 -18.71
N PRO A 361 -1.44 -6.77 -18.91
CA PRO A 361 -0.87 -8.10 -18.71
C PRO A 361 0.37 -8.32 -19.58
N LEU A 362 1.33 -9.10 -19.04
CA LEU A 362 2.61 -9.33 -19.74
C LEU A 362 2.43 -9.88 -21.16
N GLU A 363 1.45 -10.75 -21.37
CA GLU A 363 1.11 -11.34 -22.66
C GLU A 363 0.57 -10.35 -23.71
N GLU A 364 0.06 -9.21 -23.26
CA GLU A 364 -0.42 -8.12 -24.12
C GLU A 364 0.66 -7.06 -24.40
N MET A 365 1.75 -7.07 -23.62
CA MET A 365 2.87 -6.15 -23.81
C MET A 365 3.67 -6.43 -25.09
N PRO A 366 4.48 -5.46 -25.56
CA PRO A 366 5.37 -5.66 -26.71
C PRO A 366 6.27 -6.90 -26.58
N PRO A 367 6.54 -7.62 -27.68
CA PRO A 367 7.40 -8.82 -27.64
C PRO A 367 8.79 -8.57 -27.01
N SER A 368 9.33 -7.37 -27.17
CA SER A 368 10.61 -6.98 -26.57
C SER A 368 10.57 -6.92 -25.03
N VAL A 369 9.40 -6.58 -24.45
CA VAL A 369 9.14 -6.63 -23.01
C VAL A 369 8.95 -8.08 -22.54
N GLN A 370 8.10 -8.85 -23.24
CA GLN A 370 7.86 -10.26 -22.93
C GLN A 370 9.16 -11.07 -22.86
N GLU A 371 10.10 -10.76 -23.76
CA GLU A 371 11.40 -11.40 -23.83
C GLU A 371 12.23 -11.26 -22.54
N LEU A 372 12.10 -10.16 -21.80
CA LEU A 372 12.79 -9.94 -20.52
C LEU A 372 12.36 -10.91 -19.42
N PHE A 373 11.17 -11.50 -19.57
CA PHE A 373 10.62 -12.47 -18.64
C PHE A 373 10.78 -13.93 -19.12
N ALA A 374 11.30 -14.11 -20.32
CA ALA A 374 11.65 -15.42 -20.85
C ALA A 374 13.07 -15.81 -20.40
N TYR A 375 13.23 -17.04 -19.90
CA TYR A 375 14.55 -17.57 -19.57
C TYR A 375 15.31 -18.00 -20.83
N ASP A 376 16.32 -17.24 -21.23
CA ASP A 376 17.19 -17.54 -22.37
C ASP A 376 18.67 -17.22 -22.07
N PRO A 377 19.36 -18.09 -21.33
CA PRO A 377 20.78 -17.89 -21.01
C PRO A 377 21.70 -17.94 -22.23
N VAL A 378 21.24 -18.49 -23.35
CA VAL A 378 22.03 -18.52 -24.60
C VAL A 378 22.04 -17.14 -25.24
N LYS A 379 20.87 -16.52 -25.38
CA LYS A 379 20.74 -15.15 -25.86
C LYS A 379 21.38 -14.15 -24.89
N ALA A 380 21.24 -14.36 -23.57
CA ALA A 380 21.91 -13.54 -22.56
C ALA A 380 23.43 -13.51 -22.76
N ARG A 381 24.10 -14.67 -22.92
CA ARG A 381 25.53 -14.72 -23.20
C ARG A 381 25.92 -14.03 -24.51
N ARG A 382 25.10 -14.17 -25.56
CA ARG A 382 25.32 -13.48 -26.82
C ARG A 382 25.29 -11.96 -26.65
N LEU A 383 24.25 -11.43 -25.97
CA LEU A 383 24.12 -9.99 -25.71
C LEU A 383 25.28 -9.45 -24.87
N LEU A 384 25.74 -10.20 -23.86
CA LEU A 384 26.93 -9.84 -23.08
C LEU A 384 28.19 -9.78 -23.96
N ALA A 385 28.40 -10.76 -24.84
CA ALA A 385 29.53 -10.77 -25.77
C ALA A 385 29.49 -9.60 -26.76
N GLU A 386 28.31 -9.30 -27.33
CA GLU A 386 28.08 -8.14 -28.22
C GLU A 386 28.30 -6.80 -27.52
N ALA A 387 28.07 -6.75 -26.21
CA ALA A 387 28.33 -5.58 -25.37
C ALA A 387 29.79 -5.47 -24.88
N GLY A 388 30.66 -6.42 -25.27
CA GLY A 388 32.10 -6.41 -24.90
C GLY A 388 32.44 -7.25 -23.68
N TYR A 389 31.55 -8.07 -23.16
CA TYR A 389 31.73 -8.90 -21.97
C TYR A 389 31.57 -10.41 -22.28
N PRO A 390 32.36 -10.99 -23.22
CA PRO A 390 32.20 -12.38 -23.62
C PRO A 390 32.51 -13.40 -22.51
N ASN A 391 33.27 -12.99 -21.49
CA ASN A 391 33.57 -13.79 -20.30
C ASN A 391 32.78 -13.36 -19.05
N GLY A 392 31.81 -12.49 -19.22
CA GLY A 392 31.06 -11.90 -18.11
C GLY A 392 31.84 -10.83 -17.35
N PHE A 393 31.41 -10.52 -16.16
CA PHE A 393 32.00 -9.50 -15.27
C PHE A 393 31.59 -9.78 -13.82
N ARG A 394 32.14 -8.97 -12.90
CA ARG A 394 31.80 -9.02 -11.46
C ARG A 394 31.24 -7.70 -11.01
N PHE A 395 30.21 -7.73 -10.14
CA PHE A 395 29.68 -6.53 -9.50
C PHE A 395 29.11 -6.81 -8.11
N VAL A 396 29.02 -5.76 -7.29
CA VAL A 396 28.46 -5.81 -5.94
C VAL A 396 26.98 -5.53 -5.99
N VAL A 397 26.19 -6.34 -5.28
CA VAL A 397 24.76 -6.09 -4.99
C VAL A 397 24.59 -5.83 -3.50
N GLN A 398 24.16 -4.63 -3.16
CA GLN A 398 23.76 -4.28 -1.81
C GLN A 398 22.31 -4.66 -1.54
N THR A 399 22.03 -5.16 -0.34
CA THR A 399 20.68 -5.53 0.14
C THR A 399 20.50 -5.10 1.59
N ALA A 400 19.25 -4.98 2.04
CA ALA A 400 18.95 -4.69 3.44
C ALA A 400 19.04 -5.99 4.28
N ALA A 401 19.86 -5.98 5.33
CA ALA A 401 20.02 -7.15 6.19
C ALA A 401 18.72 -7.59 6.89
N ILE A 402 17.76 -6.67 7.00
CA ILE A 402 16.43 -6.93 7.62
C ILE A 402 15.38 -7.48 6.64
N ASP A 403 15.73 -7.69 5.35
CA ASP A 403 14.82 -8.20 4.32
C ASP A 403 15.06 -9.71 4.08
N PRO A 404 14.38 -10.63 4.80
CA PRO A 404 14.66 -12.06 4.70
C PRO A 404 14.38 -12.59 3.31
N ASP A 405 13.24 -12.24 2.69
CA ASP A 405 12.87 -12.75 1.37
C ASP A 405 13.87 -12.32 0.29
N GLY A 406 14.31 -11.05 0.31
CA GLY A 406 15.33 -10.55 -0.60
C GLY A 406 16.69 -11.23 -0.38
N ASN A 407 17.06 -11.46 0.89
CA ASN A 407 18.34 -12.12 1.22
C ASN A 407 18.35 -13.62 0.85
N ASP A 408 17.21 -14.30 0.90
CA ASP A 408 17.10 -15.71 0.48
C ASP A 408 17.01 -15.83 -1.05
N MET A 409 16.39 -14.88 -1.75
CA MET A 409 16.28 -14.87 -3.21
C MET A 409 17.58 -14.46 -3.91
N LEU A 410 18.38 -13.57 -3.33
CA LEU A 410 19.57 -13.03 -4.00
C LEU A 410 20.66 -14.08 -4.30
N PRO A 411 20.95 -15.07 -3.45
CA PRO A 411 21.85 -16.19 -3.82
C PRO A 411 21.34 -17.00 -5.00
N LEU A 412 20.02 -17.20 -5.13
CA LEU A 412 19.42 -17.88 -6.27
C LEU A 412 19.63 -17.08 -7.56
N ILE A 413 19.38 -15.77 -7.53
CA ILE A 413 19.65 -14.84 -8.64
C ILE A 413 21.13 -14.89 -9.03
N ALA A 414 22.06 -14.85 -8.05
CA ALA A 414 23.49 -14.94 -8.28
C ALA A 414 23.88 -16.25 -8.97
N GLY A 415 23.23 -17.37 -8.60
CA GLY A 415 23.43 -18.66 -9.24
C GLY A 415 23.02 -18.68 -10.71
N TYR A 416 21.92 -18.02 -11.07
CA TYR A 416 21.52 -17.86 -12.47
C TYR A 416 22.51 -17.01 -13.26
N LEU A 417 22.91 -15.87 -12.72
CA LEU A 417 23.84 -14.96 -13.36
C LEU A 417 25.23 -15.59 -13.58
N ALA A 418 25.67 -16.43 -12.64
CA ALA A 418 26.93 -17.18 -12.79
C ALA A 418 26.93 -18.12 -14.02
N LYS A 419 25.76 -18.67 -14.41
CA LYS A 419 25.65 -19.51 -15.63
C LYS A 419 25.97 -18.75 -16.92
N VAL A 420 25.91 -17.41 -16.89
CA VAL A 420 26.29 -16.56 -18.04
C VAL A 420 27.59 -15.78 -17.81
N GLY A 421 28.39 -16.16 -16.80
CA GLY A 421 29.68 -15.57 -16.50
C GLY A 421 29.62 -14.32 -15.60
N VAL A 422 28.46 -13.94 -15.13
CA VAL A 422 28.31 -12.75 -14.27
C VAL A 422 28.34 -13.15 -12.80
N VAL A 423 29.32 -12.60 -12.06
CA VAL A 423 29.54 -12.92 -10.64
C VAL A 423 29.01 -11.82 -9.76
N VAL A 424 28.07 -12.15 -8.88
CA VAL A 424 27.49 -11.23 -7.90
C VAL A 424 28.20 -11.37 -6.56
N GLU A 425 28.65 -10.24 -6.01
CA GLU A 425 29.14 -10.13 -4.64
C GLU A 425 28.04 -9.53 -3.77
N ILE A 426 27.50 -10.33 -2.85
CA ILE A 426 26.39 -9.93 -1.99
C ILE A 426 26.91 -9.15 -0.80
N GLN A 427 26.38 -7.93 -0.58
CA GLN A 427 26.74 -7.06 0.53
C GLN A 427 25.50 -6.63 1.32
N PRO A 428 25.13 -7.35 2.39
CA PRO A 428 24.05 -6.93 3.28
C PRO A 428 24.47 -5.70 4.08
N LEU A 429 23.58 -4.70 4.17
CA LEU A 429 23.79 -3.49 4.94
C LEU A 429 22.75 -3.39 6.07
N GLU A 430 23.14 -2.75 7.16
CA GLU A 430 22.17 -2.31 8.17
C GLU A 430 21.16 -1.35 7.51
N TYR A 431 19.89 -1.37 7.95
CA TYR A 431 18.78 -0.73 7.23
C TYR A 431 18.95 0.79 7.05
N ALA A 432 19.44 1.50 8.08
CA ALA A 432 19.67 2.93 7.95
C ALA A 432 20.81 3.25 6.98
N ALA A 433 21.89 2.46 7.01
CA ALA A 433 23.00 2.58 6.07
C ALA A 433 22.56 2.23 4.64
N PHE A 434 21.72 1.20 4.49
CA PHE A 434 21.11 0.82 3.22
C PHE A 434 20.30 1.99 2.63
N LEU A 435 19.34 2.55 3.36
CA LEU A 435 18.56 3.69 2.89
C LEU A 435 19.40 4.94 2.62
N SER A 436 20.39 5.22 3.47
CA SER A 436 21.30 6.34 3.28
C SER A 436 22.08 6.21 1.99
N ALA A 437 22.64 5.04 1.69
CA ALA A 437 23.39 4.80 0.45
C ALA A 437 22.54 5.07 -0.80
N MET A 438 21.26 4.68 -0.79
CA MET A 438 20.34 4.94 -1.91
C MET A 438 19.98 6.42 -2.01
N THR A 439 19.60 7.07 -0.91
CA THR A 439 19.15 8.47 -0.94
C THR A 439 20.28 9.46 -1.25
N THR A 440 21.52 9.14 -0.85
CA THR A 440 22.72 9.93 -1.19
C THR A 440 23.37 9.50 -2.52
N LYS A 441 22.79 8.49 -3.23
CA LYS A 441 23.28 7.98 -4.51
C LYS A 441 24.72 7.40 -4.45
N THR A 442 25.13 6.91 -3.29
CA THR A 442 26.46 6.30 -3.05
C THR A 442 26.43 4.77 -3.07
N HIS A 443 25.27 4.16 -3.32
CA HIS A 443 25.09 2.71 -3.38
C HIS A 443 25.89 2.05 -4.51
N ALA A 444 26.13 0.74 -4.37
CA ALA A 444 26.85 -0.09 -5.33
C ALA A 444 26.14 -0.17 -6.70
N ALA A 445 26.80 -0.82 -7.65
CA ALA A 445 26.30 -0.96 -9.01
C ALA A 445 25.01 -1.77 -9.12
N GLY A 446 24.79 -2.73 -8.21
CA GLY A 446 23.53 -3.43 -8.01
C GLY A 446 22.92 -3.12 -6.65
N TYR A 447 21.60 -3.01 -6.60
CA TYR A 447 20.87 -2.66 -5.40
C TYR A 447 19.53 -3.40 -5.33
N LEU A 448 19.49 -4.48 -4.53
CA LEU A 448 18.25 -5.24 -4.34
C LEU A 448 17.41 -4.56 -3.28
N MET A 449 16.24 -4.09 -3.68
CA MET A 449 15.27 -3.52 -2.77
C MET A 449 13.84 -3.88 -3.14
N ARG A 450 12.92 -3.59 -2.24
CA ARG A 450 11.49 -3.60 -2.49
C ARG A 450 10.91 -2.20 -2.34
N SER A 451 9.92 -1.88 -3.15
CA SER A 451 9.25 -0.58 -3.08
C SER A 451 7.74 -0.73 -3.25
N GLY A 452 7.00 0.06 -2.50
CA GLY A 452 5.55 0.11 -2.59
C GLY A 452 5.09 0.71 -3.93
N ILE A 453 4.08 0.09 -4.50
CA ILE A 453 3.35 0.53 -5.69
C ILE A 453 2.14 1.31 -5.17
N VAL A 454 2.24 2.65 -5.15
CA VAL A 454 1.26 3.51 -4.45
C VAL A 454 0.05 3.82 -5.33
N ASN A 455 0.31 4.24 -6.57
CA ASN A 455 -0.68 4.52 -7.60
C ASN A 455 0.01 4.50 -8.98
N PRO A 456 -0.73 4.50 -10.08
CA PRO A 456 -0.16 4.40 -11.43
C PRO A 456 0.87 5.48 -11.77
N PHE A 457 0.66 6.70 -11.31
CA PHE A 457 1.50 7.85 -11.66
C PHE A 457 2.74 7.96 -10.78
N THR A 458 2.53 7.94 -9.45
CA THR A 458 3.60 8.06 -8.46
C THR A 458 4.58 6.89 -8.57
N SER A 459 4.13 5.68 -8.91
CA SER A 459 5.01 4.51 -9.07
C SER A 459 6.02 4.72 -10.17
N LEU A 460 5.61 5.23 -11.34
CA LEU A 460 6.51 5.53 -12.45
C LEU A 460 7.39 6.75 -12.15
N ARG A 461 6.81 7.85 -11.67
CA ARG A 461 7.55 9.09 -11.38
C ARG A 461 8.63 8.86 -10.33
N LYS A 462 8.25 8.33 -9.18
CA LYS A 462 9.13 8.12 -8.02
C LYS A 462 10.33 7.22 -8.34
N SER A 463 10.10 6.17 -9.15
CA SER A 463 11.10 5.13 -9.41
C SER A 463 11.97 5.39 -10.64
N PHE A 464 11.50 6.23 -11.58
CA PHE A 464 12.17 6.35 -12.88
C PHE A 464 12.37 7.77 -13.37
N ALA A 465 11.61 8.78 -12.91
CA ALA A 465 11.86 10.14 -13.34
C ALA A 465 13.24 10.62 -12.88
N SER A 466 13.81 11.51 -13.68
CA SER A 466 15.16 12.03 -13.47
C SER A 466 15.31 12.70 -12.11
N GLY A 467 16.39 12.45 -11.43
CA GLY A 467 16.75 13.08 -10.16
C GLY A 467 15.91 12.64 -8.94
N GLN A 468 14.96 11.74 -9.09
CA GLN A 468 14.13 11.28 -7.97
C GLN A 468 14.96 10.54 -6.91
N THR A 469 14.64 10.83 -5.64
CA THR A 469 15.32 10.21 -4.49
C THR A 469 15.18 8.67 -4.53
N TRP A 470 14.00 8.17 -4.91
CA TRP A 470 13.67 6.75 -4.94
C TRP A 470 13.93 6.07 -6.29
N ASN A 471 14.76 6.68 -7.15
CA ASN A 471 15.26 6.07 -8.38
C ASN A 471 16.69 5.54 -8.15
N PRO A 472 16.87 4.29 -7.71
CA PRO A 472 18.20 3.71 -7.46
C PRO A 472 18.96 3.36 -8.75
N SER A 473 18.28 3.23 -9.89
CA SER A 473 18.97 2.94 -11.15
C SER A 473 19.75 4.12 -11.71
N MET A 474 19.44 5.35 -11.26
CA MET A 474 19.95 6.60 -11.84
C MET A 474 19.55 6.80 -13.31
N TRP A 475 18.54 6.02 -13.78
CA TRP A 475 18.00 6.22 -15.11
C TRP A 475 17.43 7.63 -15.24
N ALA A 476 17.67 8.28 -16.37
CA ALA A 476 17.23 9.64 -16.61
C ALA A 476 16.96 9.85 -18.09
N ASP A 477 15.76 10.30 -18.41
CA ASP A 477 15.34 10.68 -19.75
C ASP A 477 14.37 11.87 -19.64
N PRO A 478 14.79 13.08 -20.07
CA PRO A 478 13.94 14.28 -20.02
C PRO A 478 12.66 14.15 -20.85
N GLU A 479 12.67 13.35 -21.92
CA GLU A 479 11.48 13.11 -22.74
C GLU A 479 10.45 12.25 -22.00
N TYR A 480 10.92 11.19 -21.32
CA TYR A 480 10.10 10.37 -20.46
C TYR A 480 9.49 11.20 -19.32
N ASP A 481 10.30 12.05 -18.65
CA ASP A 481 9.83 12.94 -17.59
C ASP A 481 8.70 13.86 -18.09
N ARG A 482 8.88 14.45 -19.27
CA ARG A 482 7.86 15.32 -19.87
C ARG A 482 6.58 14.55 -20.19
N ARG A 483 6.68 13.33 -20.67
CA ARG A 483 5.53 12.48 -21.04
C ARG A 483 4.77 11.99 -19.80
N ILE A 484 5.45 11.66 -18.71
CA ILE A 484 4.79 11.29 -17.44
C ILE A 484 3.99 12.47 -16.90
N GLU A 485 4.58 13.67 -16.90
CA GLU A 485 3.88 14.88 -16.45
C GLU A 485 2.68 15.22 -17.36
N ALA A 486 2.82 15.02 -18.67
CA ALA A 486 1.70 15.18 -19.60
C ALA A 486 0.57 14.17 -19.37
N ALA A 487 0.91 12.91 -18.98
CA ALA A 487 -0.09 11.92 -18.63
C ALA A 487 -0.84 12.27 -17.33
N VAL A 488 -0.13 12.80 -16.33
CA VAL A 488 -0.75 13.26 -15.07
C VAL A 488 -1.71 14.43 -15.29
N ARG A 489 -1.46 15.27 -16.32
CA ARG A 489 -2.31 16.41 -16.68
C ARG A 489 -3.44 16.07 -17.64
N GLU A 490 -3.50 14.83 -18.14
CA GLU A 490 -4.54 14.38 -19.05
C GLU A 490 -5.86 14.19 -18.31
N ARG A 491 -6.94 14.83 -18.80
CA ARG A 491 -8.28 14.74 -18.22
C ARG A 491 -9.07 13.56 -18.72
N ASP A 492 -8.90 13.22 -20.00
CA ASP A 492 -9.54 12.03 -20.54
C ASP A 492 -8.91 10.78 -19.92
N GLU A 493 -9.73 10.03 -19.21
CA GLU A 493 -9.25 8.86 -18.46
C GLU A 493 -8.72 7.77 -19.38
N SER A 494 -9.37 7.51 -20.50
CA SER A 494 -8.96 6.48 -21.45
C SER A 494 -7.61 6.83 -22.09
N GLU A 495 -7.44 8.08 -22.47
CA GLU A 495 -6.19 8.59 -23.04
C GLU A 495 -5.07 8.61 -21.99
N ARG A 496 -5.37 8.97 -20.75
CA ARG A 496 -4.43 8.90 -19.62
C ARG A 496 -3.98 7.49 -19.35
N GLN A 497 -4.91 6.53 -19.30
CA GLN A 497 -4.62 5.10 -19.14
C GLN A 497 -3.72 4.59 -20.27
N ARG A 498 -4.03 4.93 -21.52
CA ARG A 498 -3.20 4.56 -22.66
C ARG A 498 -1.76 5.09 -22.53
N LYS A 499 -1.59 6.39 -22.22
CA LYS A 499 -0.28 7.02 -22.02
C LYS A 499 0.53 6.33 -20.92
N ILE A 500 -0.09 5.98 -19.80
CA ILE A 500 0.59 5.32 -18.69
C ILE A 500 0.98 3.88 -19.05
N ARG A 501 0.15 3.13 -19.78
CA ARG A 501 0.54 1.78 -20.27
C ARG A 501 1.74 1.86 -21.21
N GLU A 502 1.74 2.79 -22.15
CA GLU A 502 2.88 3.00 -23.06
C GLU A 502 4.17 3.34 -22.30
N LEU A 503 4.09 4.26 -21.33
CA LEU A 503 5.23 4.63 -20.49
C LEU A 503 5.71 3.46 -19.62
N THR A 504 4.80 2.62 -19.14
CA THR A 504 5.14 1.43 -18.37
C THR A 504 5.89 0.42 -19.26
N ALA A 505 5.37 0.11 -20.44
CA ALA A 505 5.99 -0.82 -21.38
C ALA A 505 7.39 -0.35 -21.81
N GLU A 506 7.53 0.93 -22.13
CA GLU A 506 8.81 1.54 -22.48
C GLU A 506 9.82 1.43 -21.33
N MET A 507 9.40 1.75 -20.10
CA MET A 507 10.27 1.67 -18.93
C MET A 507 10.72 0.23 -18.65
N VAL A 508 9.81 -0.73 -18.77
CA VAL A 508 10.14 -2.13 -18.58
C VAL A 508 11.13 -2.59 -19.65
N ASP A 509 10.96 -2.15 -20.90
CA ASP A 509 11.84 -2.51 -22.03
C ASP A 509 13.27 -1.94 -21.88
N GLN A 510 13.43 -0.74 -21.30
CA GLN A 510 14.73 -0.15 -20.97
C GLN A 510 15.52 -0.95 -19.91
N ALA A 511 14.83 -1.81 -19.19
CA ALA A 511 15.41 -2.74 -18.20
C ALA A 511 16.38 -2.07 -17.19
N PRO A 512 16.05 -0.91 -16.59
CA PRO A 512 16.93 -0.32 -15.56
C PRO A 512 16.96 -1.18 -14.30
N TYR A 513 16.02 -2.10 -14.19
CA TYR A 513 15.96 -3.12 -13.15
C TYR A 513 15.99 -4.53 -13.75
N VAL A 514 16.49 -5.48 -13.00
CA VAL A 514 16.07 -6.87 -13.17
C VAL A 514 14.71 -6.99 -12.50
N TRP A 515 13.71 -7.27 -13.32
CA TRP A 515 12.31 -7.43 -12.89
C TRP A 515 12.16 -8.78 -12.20
N LEU A 516 11.55 -8.78 -11.01
CA LEU A 516 11.40 -9.97 -10.18
C LEU A 516 9.92 -10.25 -9.91
N PRO A 517 9.53 -11.50 -9.65
CA PRO A 517 8.18 -11.85 -9.31
C PRO A 517 7.71 -11.15 -8.03
N THR A 518 6.42 -10.82 -7.96
CA THR A 518 5.78 -10.20 -6.81
C THR A 518 4.95 -11.23 -6.06
N PRO A 519 5.21 -11.48 -4.76
CA PRO A 519 4.52 -12.52 -4.00
C PRO A 519 3.09 -12.15 -3.64
N TYR A 520 2.26 -13.18 -3.46
CA TYR A 520 1.02 -13.07 -2.73
C TYR A 520 1.27 -13.16 -1.22
N ASN A 521 0.49 -12.40 -0.47
CA ASN A 521 0.33 -12.51 0.97
C ASN A 521 -1.10 -12.93 1.31
N TYR A 522 -1.32 -13.24 2.57
CA TYR A 522 -2.62 -13.64 3.09
C TYR A 522 -2.98 -12.81 4.31
N VAL A 523 -4.25 -12.52 4.44
CA VAL A 523 -4.86 -12.06 5.69
C VAL A 523 -5.51 -13.25 6.34
N ALA A 524 -5.32 -13.42 7.64
CA ALA A 524 -5.99 -14.46 8.42
C ALA A 524 -6.76 -13.85 9.59
N TRP A 525 -7.99 -14.29 9.81
CA TRP A 525 -8.81 -13.83 10.93
C TRP A 525 -9.70 -14.94 11.48
N TRP A 526 -10.12 -14.77 12.71
CA TRP A 526 -11.02 -15.70 13.36
C TRP A 526 -12.48 -15.49 12.90
N PRO A 527 -13.30 -16.56 12.81
CA PRO A 527 -14.68 -16.46 12.30
C PRO A 527 -15.63 -15.65 13.18
N TRP A 528 -15.24 -15.34 14.41
CA TRP A 528 -15.99 -14.40 15.27
C TRP A 528 -15.78 -12.93 14.89
N VAL A 529 -14.81 -12.62 14.02
CA VAL A 529 -14.65 -11.30 13.42
C VAL A 529 -15.65 -11.21 12.27
N ARG A 530 -16.70 -10.43 12.45
CA ARG A 530 -17.82 -10.31 11.53
C ARG A 530 -17.77 -8.99 10.76
N ASN A 531 -18.45 -8.96 9.61
CA ASN A 531 -18.47 -7.84 8.67
C ASN A 531 -17.07 -7.46 8.18
N TYR A 532 -16.28 -8.50 7.86
CA TYR A 532 -14.89 -8.39 7.39
C TYR A 532 -14.61 -9.46 6.34
N GLY A 533 -14.05 -9.05 5.21
CA GLY A 533 -13.71 -9.93 4.07
C GLY A 533 -12.23 -9.95 3.73
N GLY A 534 -11.36 -9.40 4.59
CA GLY A 534 -9.91 -9.34 4.36
C GLY A 534 -9.44 -8.00 3.79
N GLU A 535 -10.29 -6.97 3.78
CA GLU A 535 -9.92 -5.61 3.39
C GLU A 535 -8.83 -5.07 4.32
N LEU A 536 -7.86 -4.34 3.77
CA LEU A 536 -6.74 -3.80 4.53
C LEU A 536 -6.73 -2.28 4.58
N ARG A 537 -7.24 -1.61 3.54
CA ARG A 537 -7.04 -0.16 3.35
C ARG A 537 -8.31 0.51 2.81
N ALA A 538 -8.70 1.58 3.45
CA ALA A 538 -9.79 2.46 3.01
C ALA A 538 -9.28 3.86 2.59
N GLY A 539 -8.08 3.90 2.08
CA GLY A 539 -7.26 5.06 1.72
C GLY A 539 -5.79 4.70 1.89
N ALA A 540 -4.87 5.65 1.71
CA ALA A 540 -3.45 5.36 1.80
C ALA A 540 -3.05 4.88 3.22
N VAL A 541 -2.80 3.58 3.34
CA VAL A 541 -2.40 2.89 4.59
C VAL A 541 -3.36 3.17 5.76
N ARG A 542 -4.66 3.31 5.50
CA ARG A 542 -5.64 3.70 6.51
C ARG A 542 -6.73 2.64 6.72
N PRO A 543 -6.69 1.83 7.78
CA PRO A 543 -7.66 0.77 8.04
C PRO A 543 -8.88 1.19 8.89
N ALA A 544 -8.89 2.40 9.49
CA ALA A 544 -9.89 2.80 10.48
C ALA A 544 -11.35 2.65 10.04
N PRO A 545 -11.76 3.04 8.81
CA PRO A 545 -13.13 2.84 8.34
C PRO A 545 -13.54 1.36 8.28
N ILE A 546 -12.59 0.46 8.03
CA ILE A 546 -12.82 -1.00 8.04
C ILE A 546 -13.06 -1.47 9.46
N TYR A 547 -12.17 -1.14 10.39
CA TYR A 547 -12.26 -1.61 11.78
C TYR A 547 -13.47 -1.04 12.53
N ALA A 548 -13.94 0.15 12.15
CA ALA A 548 -15.19 0.72 12.70
C ALA A 548 -16.42 -0.15 12.38
N ARG A 549 -16.38 -0.88 11.26
CA ARG A 549 -17.49 -1.73 10.77
C ARG A 549 -17.42 -3.17 11.24
N ILE A 550 -16.30 -3.59 11.81
CA ILE A 550 -16.12 -4.93 12.36
C ILE A 550 -16.86 -5.03 13.70
N TRP A 551 -17.54 -6.17 13.90
CA TRP A 551 -18.09 -6.55 15.18
C TRP A 551 -17.66 -7.95 15.59
N ILE A 552 -17.67 -8.23 16.90
CA ILE A 552 -17.23 -9.51 17.47
C ILE A 552 -18.45 -10.34 17.83
N ASP A 553 -18.53 -11.53 17.26
CA ASP A 553 -19.52 -12.54 17.66
C ASP A 553 -19.07 -13.20 18.98
N HIS A 554 -19.55 -12.64 20.09
CA HIS A 554 -19.15 -13.07 21.42
C HIS A 554 -19.62 -14.48 21.76
N GLU A 555 -20.73 -14.92 21.17
CA GLU A 555 -21.25 -16.28 21.38
C GLU A 555 -20.36 -17.29 20.67
N LEU A 556 -20.05 -17.07 19.39
CA LEU A 556 -19.14 -17.92 18.63
C LEU A 556 -17.75 -17.96 19.26
N LYS A 557 -17.22 -16.81 19.70
CA LYS A 557 -15.92 -16.74 20.37
C LYS A 557 -15.87 -17.65 21.60
N ARG A 558 -16.88 -17.58 22.48
CA ARG A 558 -17.01 -18.46 23.66
C ARG A 558 -17.21 -19.93 23.28
N LYS A 559 -18.00 -20.22 22.25
CA LYS A 559 -18.23 -21.58 21.76
C LYS A 559 -16.94 -22.24 21.28
N LEU A 560 -16.02 -21.47 20.70
CA LEU A 560 -14.70 -21.93 20.27
C LEU A 560 -13.65 -21.96 21.40
N GLY A 561 -14.02 -21.58 22.64
CA GLY A 561 -13.15 -21.69 23.83
C GLY A 561 -12.28 -20.46 24.11
N PHE A 562 -12.63 -19.29 23.58
CA PHE A 562 -11.87 -18.05 23.73
C PHE A 562 -12.59 -16.96 24.50
#